data_980548244792ad549456d3f1b39c8db5
#
_entry.id   980548244792ad549456d3f1b39c8db5
#
_cell.length_a   1.000
_cell.length_b   1.000
_cell.length_c   1.000
_cell.angle_alpha   90.00
_cell.angle_beta   90.00
_cell.angle_gamma   90.00
#
_symmetry.space_group_name_H-M   'P 1'
#
loop_
_entity.id
_entity.type
_entity.pdbx_description
1 polymer ?
#
loop_
_entity_poly.entity_id
_entity_poly.type
_entity_poly.pdbx_seq_one_letter_code
_entity_poly.pdbx_strand_id
1 'polypeptide(L)'
;EPAAWRRATSHAITYSHNLVFEGLSDSVHPKGEHSKGTLIHDNASGVLLLGNLWISNRERNPLFKGGARGALVNSLVFNPGRRAVHYNLWAGEWQGQPPQTGRLAVVGNVLRHGADTAAETPLFSLGGDGPLELDLRDNLAWRADGSAAPMSGRYRDSAGAQLLPVPPGESALPPRLPVLPAAELEAALPALVGARPWDRHAIDRRVLAQLAAREGRLVDDEAQVGGLPAVTPPTRRTFDPAAWDLRTMAPRAGWAALR
;
A
#
# COMPACT_ATOMS: atom_id res chain seq x y z
N GLU A 1 6.63 -10.63 -26.93
CA GLU A 1 5.32 -10.05 -27.14
C GLU A 1 4.66 -9.61 -25.84
N PRO A 2 3.89 -8.48 -25.80
CA PRO A 2 3.29 -7.97 -24.56
C PRO A 2 2.40 -8.97 -23.84
N ALA A 3 1.65 -9.80 -24.58
CA ALA A 3 0.78 -10.81 -23.99
C ALA A 3 1.54 -11.98 -23.35
N ALA A 4 2.65 -12.40 -23.94
CA ALA A 4 3.51 -13.43 -23.40
C ALA A 4 4.22 -12.92 -22.14
N TRP A 5 4.69 -11.67 -22.15
CA TRP A 5 5.30 -11.03 -20.99
C TRP A 5 4.33 -10.91 -19.81
N ARG A 6 3.10 -10.45 -20.04
CA ARG A 6 2.09 -10.38 -18.98
C ARG A 6 1.78 -11.74 -18.34
N ARG A 7 1.79 -12.82 -19.10
CA ARG A 7 1.59 -14.16 -18.54
C ARG A 7 2.77 -14.61 -17.67
N ALA A 8 3.95 -14.05 -17.86
CA ALA A 8 5.14 -14.35 -17.07
C ALA A 8 5.26 -13.49 -15.80
N THR A 9 4.39 -12.50 -15.59
CA THR A 9 4.41 -11.62 -14.42
C THR A 9 3.37 -12.04 -13.36
N SER A 10 3.53 -11.52 -12.15
CA SER A 10 2.59 -11.75 -11.05
C SER A 10 1.21 -11.20 -11.37
N HIS A 11 0.16 -11.96 -11.09
CA HIS A 11 -1.22 -11.57 -11.37
C HIS A 11 -2.24 -12.15 -10.39
N ALA A 12 -3.46 -11.58 -10.39
CA ALA A 12 -4.57 -12.01 -9.55
C ALA A 12 -4.21 -12.03 -8.05
N ILE A 13 -3.69 -10.91 -7.54
CA ILE A 13 -3.21 -10.77 -6.17
C ILE A 13 -4.17 -9.89 -5.38
N THR A 14 -4.59 -10.34 -4.21
CA THR A 14 -5.25 -9.50 -3.21
C THR A 14 -4.36 -9.33 -1.99
N TYR A 15 -4.13 -8.08 -1.62
CA TYR A 15 -3.38 -7.68 -0.43
C TYR A 15 -4.27 -6.78 0.40
N SER A 16 -4.78 -7.28 1.52
CA SER A 16 -5.83 -6.58 2.25
C SER A 16 -5.61 -6.50 3.76
N HIS A 17 -6.09 -5.41 4.35
CA HIS A 17 -6.12 -5.13 5.79
C HIS A 17 -4.74 -5.23 6.47
N ASN A 18 -3.69 -4.89 5.74
CA ASN A 18 -2.34 -4.88 6.31
C ASN A 18 -2.04 -3.54 6.97
N LEU A 19 -1.21 -3.61 8.01
CA LEU A 19 -0.60 -2.47 8.67
C LEU A 19 0.89 -2.45 8.32
N VAL A 20 1.31 -1.44 7.53
CA VAL A 20 2.67 -1.28 7.01
C VAL A 20 3.23 0.04 7.53
N PHE A 21 4.23 -0.01 8.39
CA PHE A 21 4.66 1.19 9.09
C PHE A 21 6.16 1.23 9.38
N GLU A 22 6.65 2.42 9.57
CA GLU A 22 7.99 2.73 10.11
C GLU A 22 9.12 1.94 9.43
N GLY A 23 9.05 1.84 8.08
CA GLY A 23 10.20 1.35 7.35
C GLY A 23 11.41 2.23 7.65
N LEU A 24 12.53 1.64 8.12
CA LEU A 24 13.70 2.40 8.55
C LEU A 24 14.27 3.23 7.40
N SER A 25 14.49 4.52 7.63
CA SER A 25 14.95 5.46 6.62
C SER A 25 16.47 5.40 6.46
N ASP A 26 17.22 5.54 7.52
CA ASP A 26 18.67 5.40 7.55
C ASP A 26 19.07 3.99 8.03
N SER A 27 18.81 3.01 7.19
CA SER A 27 19.10 1.61 7.47
C SER A 27 20.39 1.14 6.82
N VAL A 28 20.78 -0.10 7.07
CA VAL A 28 21.94 -0.77 6.44
C VAL A 28 21.78 -1.02 4.91
N HIS A 29 20.78 -0.43 4.27
CA HIS A 29 20.53 -0.65 2.86
C HIS A 29 21.62 -0.01 2.00
N PRO A 30 22.25 -0.73 1.05
CA PRO A 30 23.42 -0.24 0.31
C PRO A 30 23.15 0.97 -0.59
N LYS A 31 21.90 1.32 -0.86
CA LYS A 31 21.50 2.51 -1.61
C LYS A 31 21.27 3.75 -0.71
N GLY A 32 21.64 3.70 0.57
CA GLY A 32 21.40 4.78 1.53
C GLY A 32 19.95 4.84 1.98
N GLU A 33 19.44 6.04 2.20
CA GLU A 33 18.10 6.29 2.73
C GLU A 33 16.98 5.51 2.02
N HIS A 34 16.24 4.68 2.75
CA HIS A 34 15.39 3.65 2.15
C HIS A 34 14.13 3.29 2.92
N SER A 35 13.40 4.18 3.46
CA SER A 35 12.07 3.89 4.04
C SER A 35 11.02 3.68 2.95
N LYS A 36 10.65 2.42 2.68
CA LYS A 36 9.75 2.04 1.56
C LYS A 36 8.61 1.16 2.08
N GLY A 37 7.37 1.50 1.71
CA GLY A 37 6.19 0.71 2.03
C GLY A 37 6.00 -0.49 1.10
N THR A 38 5.17 -0.35 0.07
CA THR A 38 4.76 -1.46 -0.81
C THR A 38 5.10 -1.17 -2.27
N LEU A 39 5.64 -2.17 -2.97
CA LEU A 39 5.94 -2.10 -4.40
C LEU A 39 5.16 -3.13 -5.19
N ILE A 40 4.40 -2.67 -6.18
CA ILE A 40 3.81 -3.48 -7.24
C ILE A 40 4.68 -3.26 -8.47
N HIS A 41 5.40 -4.32 -8.87
CA HIS A 41 6.40 -4.21 -9.93
C HIS A 41 5.78 -4.17 -11.33
N ASP A 42 6.63 -3.90 -12.33
CA ASP A 42 6.22 -3.73 -13.72
C ASP A 42 5.33 -4.86 -14.23
N ASN A 43 4.29 -4.52 -14.97
CA ASN A 43 3.32 -5.42 -15.59
C ASN A 43 2.54 -6.37 -14.65
N ALA A 44 2.70 -6.27 -13.33
CA ALA A 44 1.80 -6.99 -12.43
C ALA A 44 0.34 -6.60 -12.71
N SER A 45 -0.58 -7.56 -12.74
CA SER A 45 -1.95 -7.31 -13.18
C SER A 45 -3.01 -7.96 -12.29
N GLY A 46 -4.22 -7.38 -12.28
CA GLY A 46 -5.28 -7.85 -11.39
C GLY A 46 -4.91 -7.75 -9.91
N VAL A 47 -4.18 -6.70 -9.54
CA VAL A 47 -3.74 -6.46 -8.17
C VAL A 47 -4.79 -5.65 -7.44
N LEU A 48 -5.30 -6.15 -6.34
CA LEU A 48 -6.19 -5.44 -5.44
C LEU A 48 -5.49 -5.17 -4.12
N LEU A 49 -5.29 -3.89 -3.79
CA LEU A 49 -4.90 -3.43 -2.46
C LEU A 49 -6.15 -2.87 -1.77
N LEU A 50 -6.66 -3.56 -0.74
CA LEU A 50 -7.94 -3.25 -0.10
C LEU A 50 -7.79 -3.04 1.40
N GLY A 51 -8.23 -1.90 1.90
CA GLY A 51 -8.31 -1.68 3.34
C GLY A 51 -6.95 -1.70 4.04
N ASN A 52 -5.88 -1.23 3.39
CA ASN A 52 -4.55 -1.21 3.98
C ASN A 52 -4.26 0.13 4.66
N LEU A 53 -3.35 0.12 5.61
CA LEU A 53 -2.90 1.30 6.33
C LEU A 53 -1.37 1.40 6.26
N TRP A 54 -0.88 2.50 5.67
CA TRP A 54 0.54 2.86 5.66
C TRP A 54 0.78 4.03 6.61
N ILE A 55 1.75 3.88 7.52
CA ILE A 55 2.08 4.91 8.52
C ILE A 55 3.59 5.17 8.52
N SER A 56 3.97 6.44 8.40
CA SER A 56 5.36 6.91 8.56
C SER A 56 6.38 6.11 7.74
N ASN A 57 6.03 5.77 6.50
CA ASN A 57 7.00 5.30 5.52
C ASN A 57 7.31 6.47 4.58
N ARG A 58 8.58 6.67 4.24
CA ARG A 58 9.03 7.81 3.43
C ARG A 58 8.36 7.85 2.05
N GLU A 59 8.23 6.71 1.38
CA GLU A 59 7.55 6.60 0.09
C GLU A 59 7.06 5.17 -0.21
N ARG A 60 6.42 4.96 -1.36
CA ARG A 60 5.81 3.70 -1.79
C ARG A 60 4.65 3.28 -0.89
N ASN A 61 3.67 4.17 -0.74
CA ASN A 61 2.49 3.94 0.10
C ASN A 61 1.17 3.85 -0.73
N PRO A 62 1.04 2.96 -1.74
CA PRO A 62 2.04 2.12 -2.43
C PRO A 62 2.69 2.78 -3.67
N LEU A 63 3.68 2.11 -4.27
CA LEU A 63 4.16 2.38 -5.62
C LEU A 63 3.64 1.29 -6.57
N PHE A 64 3.02 1.72 -7.67
CA PHE A 64 2.79 0.89 -8.84
C PHE A 64 3.79 1.27 -9.94
N LYS A 65 4.49 0.29 -10.51
CA LYS A 65 5.44 0.52 -11.58
C LYS A 65 4.85 0.28 -12.97
N GLY A 66 5.64 0.55 -13.97
CA GLY A 66 5.25 0.60 -15.37
C GLY A 66 4.39 -0.57 -15.86
N GLY A 67 3.30 -0.25 -16.54
CA GLY A 67 2.38 -1.26 -17.06
C GLY A 67 1.54 -2.00 -16.02
N ALA A 68 1.73 -1.73 -14.71
CA ALA A 68 0.94 -2.36 -13.66
C ALA A 68 -0.56 -2.03 -13.80
N ARG A 69 -1.41 -3.02 -13.49
CA ARG A 69 -2.87 -2.89 -13.55
C ARG A 69 -3.49 -3.38 -12.24
N GLY A 70 -4.21 -2.48 -11.55
CA GLY A 70 -4.77 -2.82 -10.26
C GLY A 70 -5.61 -1.72 -9.64
N ALA A 71 -6.12 -2.01 -8.45
CA ALA A 71 -6.92 -1.08 -7.67
C ALA A 71 -6.34 -0.88 -6.27
N LEU A 72 -6.37 0.36 -5.80
CA LEU A 72 -6.18 0.74 -4.41
C LEU A 72 -7.51 1.24 -3.88
N VAL A 73 -8.07 0.54 -2.92
CA VAL A 73 -9.43 0.79 -2.44
C VAL A 73 -9.45 0.88 -0.92
N ASN A 74 -10.16 1.86 -0.39
CA ASN A 74 -10.41 2.04 1.03
C ASN A 74 -9.16 1.91 1.91
N SER A 75 -8.09 2.56 1.49
CA SER A 75 -6.81 2.53 2.18
C SER A 75 -6.43 3.91 2.70
N LEU A 76 -5.66 3.94 3.79
CA LEU A 76 -5.22 5.17 4.43
C LEU A 76 -3.71 5.27 4.43
N VAL A 77 -3.20 6.46 4.09
CA VAL A 77 -1.78 6.81 4.19
C VAL A 77 -1.64 7.95 5.19
N PHE A 78 -0.87 7.73 6.25
CA PHE A 78 -0.56 8.75 7.25
C PHE A 78 0.94 9.04 7.31
N ASN A 79 1.28 10.31 7.36
CA ASN A 79 2.65 10.82 7.48
C ASN A 79 3.64 10.23 6.45
N PRO A 80 3.32 10.21 5.14
CA PRO A 80 4.32 9.85 4.16
C PRO A 80 5.39 10.95 4.11
N GLY A 81 6.67 10.58 4.12
CA GLY A 81 7.74 11.58 4.08
C GLY A 81 7.83 12.28 2.72
N ARG A 82 8.00 11.51 1.66
CA ARG A 82 8.25 12.04 0.32
C ARG A 82 7.09 11.85 -0.65
N ARG A 83 6.41 10.71 -0.60
CA ARG A 83 5.30 10.35 -1.50
C ARG A 83 4.30 9.42 -0.82
N ALA A 84 3.04 9.69 -1.06
CA ALA A 84 1.96 8.78 -0.74
C ALA A 84 1.82 7.70 -1.85
N VAL A 85 0.67 7.61 -2.48
CA VAL A 85 0.43 6.70 -3.62
C VAL A 85 1.12 7.23 -4.86
N HIS A 86 1.82 6.38 -5.60
CA HIS A 86 2.46 6.85 -6.82
C HIS A 86 2.61 5.77 -7.90
N TYR A 87 2.69 6.25 -9.14
CA TYR A 87 3.01 5.43 -10.30
C TYR A 87 4.24 6.00 -10.99
N ASN A 88 5.13 5.14 -11.45
CA ASN A 88 6.18 5.52 -12.37
C ASN A 88 6.51 4.40 -13.36
N LEU A 89 6.93 4.83 -14.54
CA LEU A 89 7.56 3.98 -15.55
C LEU A 89 8.90 4.62 -15.90
N TRP A 90 9.98 3.86 -15.77
CA TRP A 90 11.31 4.32 -16.20
C TRP A 90 11.72 3.52 -17.42
N ALA A 91 11.71 4.17 -18.59
CA ALA A 91 11.99 3.51 -19.86
C ALA A 91 13.33 2.77 -19.87
N GLY A 92 14.36 3.30 -19.17
CA GLY A 92 15.65 2.64 -19.02
C GLY A 92 15.63 1.30 -18.30
N GLU A 93 14.63 1.04 -17.45
CA GLU A 93 14.47 -0.25 -16.77
C GLU A 93 13.80 -1.31 -17.67
N TRP A 94 13.26 -0.90 -18.81
CA TRP A 94 12.54 -1.78 -19.72
C TRP A 94 13.41 -2.40 -20.82
N GLN A 95 14.72 -2.15 -20.78
CA GLN A 95 15.70 -2.79 -21.67
C GLN A 95 15.32 -2.72 -23.17
N GLY A 96 14.82 -1.58 -23.61
CA GLY A 96 14.39 -1.37 -25.00
C GLY A 96 13.02 -1.93 -25.37
N GLN A 97 12.31 -2.58 -24.43
CA GLN A 97 10.94 -3.01 -24.66
C GLN A 97 9.98 -1.80 -24.66
N PRO A 98 8.96 -1.78 -25.52
CA PRO A 98 8.01 -0.67 -25.56
C PRO A 98 7.22 -0.58 -24.25
N PRO A 99 7.08 0.64 -23.69
CA PRO A 99 6.29 0.87 -22.48
C PRO A 99 4.85 0.36 -22.62
N GLN A 100 4.36 -0.30 -21.58
CA GLN A 100 2.97 -0.74 -21.50
C GLN A 100 2.14 0.29 -20.74
N THR A 101 0.91 0.51 -21.18
CA THR A 101 -0.04 1.36 -20.47
C THR A 101 -0.43 0.73 -19.13
N GLY A 102 -0.11 1.46 -18.04
CA GLY A 102 -0.64 1.12 -16.74
C GLY A 102 -2.13 1.44 -16.64
N ARG A 103 -2.85 0.75 -15.74
CA ARG A 103 -4.25 1.07 -15.46
C ARG A 103 -4.53 0.94 -13.99
N LEU A 104 -4.92 2.04 -13.34
CA LEU A 104 -5.16 2.07 -11.90
C LEU A 104 -6.55 2.63 -11.58
N ALA A 105 -7.20 2.03 -10.59
CA ALA A 105 -8.31 2.61 -9.86
C ALA A 105 -7.84 2.96 -8.44
N VAL A 106 -7.92 4.22 -8.05
CA VAL A 106 -7.59 4.72 -6.73
C VAL A 106 -8.86 5.32 -6.14
N VAL A 107 -9.57 4.56 -5.32
CA VAL A 107 -10.97 4.85 -4.98
C VAL A 107 -11.24 4.70 -3.48
N GLY A 108 -11.87 5.70 -2.87
CA GLY A 108 -12.29 5.65 -1.48
C GLY A 108 -11.12 5.72 -0.48
N ASN A 109 -9.99 6.34 -0.84
CA ASN A 109 -8.79 6.37 0.00
C ASN A 109 -8.65 7.71 0.73
N VAL A 110 -7.83 7.71 1.78
CA VAL A 110 -7.51 8.91 2.56
C VAL A 110 -5.99 9.10 2.65
N LEU A 111 -5.53 10.32 2.38
CA LEU A 111 -4.21 10.81 2.76
C LEU A 111 -4.33 11.75 3.94
N ARG A 112 -3.51 11.52 4.97
CA ARG A 112 -3.27 12.47 6.06
C ARG A 112 -1.79 12.80 6.14
N HIS A 113 -1.47 14.09 5.97
CA HIS A 113 -0.13 14.56 6.27
C HIS A 113 0.15 14.45 7.77
N GLY A 114 1.38 14.16 8.10
CA GLY A 114 1.95 14.24 9.43
C GLY A 114 3.13 15.19 9.48
N ALA A 115 3.92 15.09 10.53
CA ALA A 115 5.00 16.01 10.80
C ALA A 115 6.17 15.95 9.80
N ASP A 116 6.34 14.83 9.07
CA ASP A 116 7.41 14.66 8.08
C ASP A 116 6.92 14.82 6.64
N THR A 117 5.63 15.11 6.44
CA THR A 117 5.05 15.24 5.10
C THR A 117 5.14 16.69 4.63
N ALA A 118 5.74 16.91 3.47
CA ALA A 118 5.76 18.23 2.85
C ALA A 118 4.34 18.68 2.44
N ALA A 119 4.01 19.95 2.66
CA ALA A 119 2.66 20.49 2.46
C ALA A 119 2.07 20.24 1.07
N GLU A 120 2.92 20.16 0.05
CA GLU A 120 2.50 19.93 -1.34
C GLU A 120 2.50 18.46 -1.77
N THR A 121 2.70 17.52 -0.84
CA THR A 121 2.63 16.08 -1.13
C THR A 121 1.20 15.70 -1.50
N PRO A 122 0.94 15.24 -2.74
CA PRO A 122 -0.39 14.85 -3.16
C PRO A 122 -0.74 13.42 -2.72
N LEU A 123 -2.04 13.09 -2.77
CA LEU A 123 -2.47 11.70 -2.61
C LEU A 123 -1.84 10.81 -3.68
N PHE A 124 -1.87 11.24 -4.95
CA PHE A 124 -1.35 10.48 -6.07
C PHE A 124 -0.26 11.27 -6.82
N SER A 125 0.88 10.65 -7.09
CA SER A 125 1.98 11.23 -7.87
C SER A 125 2.29 10.40 -9.11
N LEU A 126 2.35 11.05 -10.27
CA LEU A 126 2.77 10.47 -11.54
C LEU A 126 4.24 10.78 -11.84
N GLY A 127 5.02 9.78 -12.22
CA GLY A 127 6.45 9.94 -12.53
C GLY A 127 6.92 9.16 -13.76
N GLY A 128 8.14 9.49 -14.19
CA GLY A 128 8.83 8.79 -15.27
C GLY A 128 8.26 9.05 -16.65
N ASP A 129 8.17 7.99 -17.42
CA ASP A 129 7.76 7.98 -18.82
C ASP A 129 6.48 7.16 -19.03
N GLY A 130 5.89 7.24 -20.21
CA GLY A 130 4.83 6.35 -20.64
C GLY A 130 3.43 6.66 -20.09
N PRO A 131 2.42 5.92 -20.58
CA PRO A 131 1.02 6.20 -20.32
C PRO A 131 0.49 5.49 -19.06
N LEU A 132 -0.42 6.18 -18.35
CA LEU A 132 -1.23 5.64 -17.27
C LEU A 132 -2.69 6.02 -17.47
N GLU A 133 -3.59 5.05 -17.51
CA GLU A 133 -5.02 5.23 -17.35
C GLU A 133 -5.38 5.23 -15.86
N LEU A 134 -5.96 6.32 -15.36
CA LEU A 134 -6.24 6.51 -13.94
C LEU A 134 -7.70 6.86 -13.67
N ASP A 135 -8.36 6.03 -12.86
CA ASP A 135 -9.63 6.31 -12.19
C ASP A 135 -9.34 6.80 -10.76
N LEU A 136 -9.45 8.11 -10.53
CA LEU A 136 -9.15 8.76 -9.25
C LEU A 136 -10.43 9.43 -8.72
N ARG A 137 -11.15 8.77 -7.82
CA ARG A 137 -12.45 9.26 -7.33
C ARG A 137 -12.74 8.88 -5.89
N ASP A 138 -13.60 9.66 -5.25
CA ASP A 138 -14.00 9.50 -3.85
C ASP A 138 -12.79 9.33 -2.92
N ASN A 139 -11.78 10.18 -3.06
CA ASN A 139 -10.62 10.19 -2.18
C ASN A 139 -10.58 11.50 -1.40
N LEU A 140 -9.96 11.48 -0.22
CA LEU A 140 -9.71 12.64 0.60
C LEU A 140 -8.21 12.83 0.85
N ALA A 141 -7.76 14.08 0.86
CA ALA A 141 -6.39 14.43 1.18
C ALA A 141 -6.34 15.66 2.07
N TRP A 142 -5.65 15.56 3.19
CA TRP A 142 -5.61 16.59 4.21
C TRP A 142 -4.17 16.90 4.66
N ARG A 143 -3.84 18.16 4.80
CA ARG A 143 -2.61 18.61 5.45
C ARG A 143 -2.68 18.41 6.96
N ALA A 144 -1.54 18.55 7.61
CA ALA A 144 -1.44 18.40 9.07
C ALA A 144 -2.31 19.43 9.83
N ASP A 145 -2.51 20.62 9.25
CA ASP A 145 -3.36 21.67 9.80
C ASP A 145 -4.86 21.46 9.52
N GLY A 146 -5.23 20.39 8.84
CA GLY A 146 -6.61 20.07 8.49
C GLY A 146 -7.10 20.71 7.18
N SER A 147 -6.31 21.53 6.51
CA SER A 147 -6.65 22.04 5.19
C SER A 147 -6.52 20.96 4.11
N ALA A 148 -7.20 21.17 2.98
CA ALA A 148 -7.15 20.22 1.86
C ALA A 148 -5.74 20.15 1.25
N ALA A 149 -5.20 18.95 1.10
CA ALA A 149 -3.96 18.68 0.38
C ALA A 149 -4.22 18.41 -1.12
N PRO A 150 -3.21 18.51 -2.00
CA PRO A 150 -3.38 18.21 -3.40
C PRO A 150 -3.81 16.77 -3.64
N MET A 151 -4.76 16.56 -4.57
CA MET A 151 -5.23 15.21 -4.91
C MET A 151 -4.26 14.49 -5.85
N SER A 152 -3.65 15.22 -6.78
CA SER A 152 -2.68 14.66 -7.73
C SER A 152 -1.53 15.62 -7.97
N GLY A 153 -0.38 15.05 -8.36
CA GLY A 153 0.84 15.79 -8.69
C GLY A 153 1.78 14.99 -9.55
N ARG A 154 2.94 15.59 -9.86
CA ARG A 154 3.95 14.97 -10.72
C ARG A 154 5.33 15.01 -10.07
N TYR A 155 6.19 14.05 -10.41
CA TYR A 155 7.62 14.13 -10.14
C TYR A 155 8.27 15.21 -11.01
N ARG A 156 9.46 15.68 -10.63
CA ARG A 156 10.27 16.54 -11.51
C ARG A 156 10.54 15.87 -12.86
N ASP A 157 10.89 14.59 -12.83
CA ASP A 157 11.27 13.80 -14.00
C ASP A 157 10.04 13.03 -14.52
N SER A 158 9.04 13.76 -14.97
CA SER A 158 7.78 13.17 -15.45
C SER A 158 7.37 13.71 -16.83
N ALA A 159 8.32 14.29 -17.59
CA ALA A 159 8.01 14.90 -18.88
C ALA A 159 7.43 13.90 -19.90
N GLY A 160 7.88 12.64 -19.87
CA GLY A 160 7.37 11.57 -20.73
C GLY A 160 6.08 10.89 -20.23
N ALA A 161 5.67 11.16 -18.99
CA ALA A 161 4.50 10.52 -18.41
C ALA A 161 3.19 11.13 -18.92
N GLN A 162 2.27 10.29 -19.35
CA GLN A 162 0.96 10.68 -19.87
C GLN A 162 -0.15 10.14 -18.97
N LEU A 163 -1.05 11.01 -18.54
CA LEU A 163 -2.26 10.61 -17.83
C LEU A 163 -3.41 10.54 -18.82
N LEU A 164 -4.02 9.37 -18.92
CA LEU A 164 -5.10 9.08 -19.83
C LEU A 164 -6.40 8.79 -19.06
N PRO A 165 -7.57 9.09 -19.63
CA PRO A 165 -8.83 8.63 -19.09
C PRO A 165 -8.94 7.10 -19.22
N VAL A 166 -9.57 6.47 -18.24
CA VAL A 166 -9.89 5.03 -18.34
C VAL A 166 -11.01 4.85 -19.38
N PRO A 167 -10.85 3.96 -20.36
CA PRO A 167 -11.91 3.68 -21.32
C PRO A 167 -13.20 3.18 -20.64
N PRO A 168 -14.38 3.51 -21.16
CA PRO A 168 -15.64 3.04 -20.61
C PRO A 168 -15.69 1.51 -20.45
N GLY A 169 -16.08 1.05 -19.25
CA GLY A 169 -16.17 -0.37 -18.93
C GLY A 169 -14.85 -1.08 -18.61
N GLU A 170 -13.71 -0.36 -18.65
CA GLU A 170 -12.39 -0.94 -18.46
C GLU A 170 -11.71 -0.56 -17.13
N SER A 171 -12.47 -0.13 -16.12
CA SER A 171 -11.91 0.18 -14.80
C SER A 171 -11.14 -1.00 -14.23
N ALA A 172 -10.00 -0.70 -13.58
CA ALA A 172 -9.26 -1.70 -12.80
C ALA A 172 -9.94 -2.04 -11.46
N LEU A 173 -10.99 -1.33 -11.09
CA LEU A 173 -11.80 -1.65 -9.92
C LEU A 173 -12.57 -2.95 -10.15
N PRO A 174 -12.43 -3.98 -9.28
CA PRO A 174 -13.19 -5.21 -9.42
C PRO A 174 -14.71 -4.93 -9.43
N PRO A 175 -15.47 -5.54 -10.35
CA PRO A 175 -16.90 -5.34 -10.41
C PRO A 175 -17.58 -5.79 -9.12
N ARG A 176 -18.55 -4.99 -8.66
CA ARG A 176 -19.34 -5.24 -7.44
C ARG A 176 -18.53 -5.24 -6.13
N LEU A 177 -17.26 -4.80 -6.13
CA LEU A 177 -16.54 -4.60 -4.88
C LEU A 177 -17.23 -3.48 -4.09
N PRO A 178 -17.69 -3.73 -2.85
CA PRO A 178 -18.21 -2.67 -2.00
C PRO A 178 -17.09 -1.66 -1.69
N VAL A 179 -17.37 -0.38 -1.88
CA VAL A 179 -16.45 0.71 -1.55
C VAL A 179 -17.09 1.54 -0.45
N LEU A 180 -16.40 1.64 0.70
CA LEU A 180 -16.78 2.52 1.78
C LEU A 180 -16.50 3.97 1.35
N PRO A 181 -17.40 4.94 1.59
CA PRO A 181 -17.11 6.35 1.36
C PRO A 181 -15.83 6.80 2.08
N ALA A 182 -14.96 7.55 1.41
CA ALA A 182 -13.68 7.98 2.00
C ALA A 182 -13.86 8.73 3.33
N ALA A 183 -14.97 9.44 3.50
CA ALA A 183 -15.29 10.16 4.73
C ALA A 183 -15.48 9.25 5.96
N GLU A 184 -15.82 8.00 5.77
CA GLU A 184 -16.03 7.02 6.83
C GLU A 184 -14.76 6.21 7.16
N LEU A 185 -13.77 6.25 6.27
CA LEU A 185 -12.63 5.34 6.31
C LEU A 185 -11.76 5.50 7.57
N GLU A 186 -11.47 6.73 7.98
CA GLU A 186 -10.61 6.97 9.14
C GLU A 186 -11.17 6.43 10.45
N ALA A 187 -12.49 6.41 10.58
CA ALA A 187 -13.17 5.85 11.75
C ALA A 187 -13.19 4.31 11.72
N ALA A 188 -13.36 3.72 10.53
CA ALA A 188 -13.56 2.28 10.38
C ALA A 188 -12.24 1.49 10.29
N LEU A 189 -11.28 1.97 9.52
CA LEU A 189 -10.12 1.18 9.10
C LEU A 189 -9.17 0.77 10.24
N PRO A 190 -8.84 1.63 11.24
CA PRO A 190 -7.89 1.27 12.30
C PRO A 190 -8.29 0.03 13.11
N ALA A 191 -9.58 -0.26 13.21
CA ALA A 191 -10.07 -1.44 13.92
C ALA A 191 -9.87 -2.74 13.15
N LEU A 192 -9.69 -2.67 11.82
CA LEU A 192 -9.69 -3.81 10.91
C LEU A 192 -8.30 -4.25 10.44
N VAL A 193 -7.29 -3.36 10.51
CA VAL A 193 -5.95 -3.62 9.96
C VAL A 193 -5.04 -4.39 10.88
N GLY A 194 -4.04 -5.05 10.30
CA GLY A 194 -3.02 -5.84 11.02
C GLY A 194 -3.40 -7.30 11.16
N ALA A 195 -2.41 -8.12 11.40
CA ALA A 195 -2.55 -9.58 11.39
C ALA A 195 -3.53 -10.14 12.45
N ARG A 196 -3.66 -9.43 13.57
CA ARG A 196 -4.48 -9.87 14.72
C ARG A 196 -5.19 -8.66 15.35
N PRO A 197 -6.18 -8.06 14.68
CA PRO A 197 -6.85 -6.86 15.20
C PRO A 197 -7.57 -7.07 16.55
N TRP A 198 -7.92 -8.30 16.89
CA TRP A 198 -8.51 -8.69 18.18
C TRP A 198 -7.46 -8.95 19.30
N ASP A 199 -6.19 -9.08 18.94
CA ASP A 199 -5.09 -9.37 19.88
C ASP A 199 -3.80 -8.73 19.40
N ARG A 200 -3.78 -7.40 19.40
CA ARG A 200 -2.69 -6.59 18.84
C ARG A 200 -1.43 -6.65 19.70
N HIS A 201 -0.29 -6.72 19.05
CA HIS A 201 0.99 -6.50 19.69
C HIS A 201 1.12 -5.05 20.20
N ALA A 202 1.99 -4.84 21.19
CA ALA A 202 2.23 -3.51 21.75
C ALA A 202 2.67 -2.48 20.70
N ILE A 203 3.46 -2.90 19.71
CA ILE A 203 3.92 -2.06 18.60
C ILE A 203 2.73 -1.61 17.75
N ASP A 204 1.81 -2.52 17.36
CA ASP A 204 0.62 -2.17 16.59
C ASP A 204 -0.26 -1.16 17.35
N ARG A 205 -0.43 -1.38 18.66
CA ARG A 205 -1.19 -0.45 19.52
C ARG A 205 -0.54 0.93 19.57
N ARG A 206 0.79 1.00 19.70
CA ARG A 206 1.54 2.26 19.70
C ARG A 206 1.33 3.03 18.39
N VAL A 207 1.53 2.38 17.26
CA VAL A 207 1.43 3.01 15.95
C VAL A 207 0.01 3.50 15.66
N LEU A 208 -1.01 2.71 16.03
CA LEU A 208 -2.40 3.14 15.89
C LEU A 208 -2.79 4.27 16.86
N ALA A 209 -2.20 4.32 18.05
CA ALA A 209 -2.37 5.45 18.97
C ALA A 209 -1.74 6.74 18.40
N GLN A 210 -0.57 6.65 17.79
CA GLN A 210 0.07 7.76 17.08
C GLN A 210 -0.80 8.28 15.92
N LEU A 211 -1.39 7.38 15.14
CA LEU A 211 -2.33 7.78 14.10
C LEU A 211 -3.52 8.56 14.68
N ALA A 212 -4.12 8.05 15.76
CA ALA A 212 -5.26 8.69 16.42
C ALA A 212 -4.92 10.08 16.97
N ALA A 213 -3.71 10.23 17.54
CA ALA A 213 -3.19 11.49 18.04
C ALA A 213 -2.66 12.43 16.95
N ARG A 214 -2.58 11.99 15.69
CA ARG A 214 -1.91 12.72 14.59
C ARG A 214 -0.42 12.95 14.86
N GLU A 215 0.19 12.04 15.54
CA GLU A 215 1.62 12.03 15.91
C GLU A 215 2.37 10.95 15.14
N GLY A 216 3.67 10.87 15.35
CA GLY A 216 4.55 9.90 14.71
C GLY A 216 5.56 10.57 13.79
N ARG A 217 6.64 9.85 13.54
CA ARG A 217 7.77 10.31 12.73
C ARG A 217 8.26 9.20 11.82
N LEU A 218 8.97 9.58 10.77
CA LEU A 218 9.85 8.65 10.08
C LEU A 218 10.91 8.14 11.05
N VAL A 219 11.26 6.88 10.93
CA VAL A 219 12.18 6.18 11.83
C VAL A 219 13.44 5.83 11.06
N ASP A 220 14.60 6.22 11.59
CA ASP A 220 15.91 5.90 11.01
C ASP A 220 16.47 4.59 11.59
N ASP A 221 16.21 4.36 12.87
CA ASP A 221 16.72 3.24 13.64
C ASP A 221 15.64 2.72 14.60
N GLU A 222 15.56 1.42 14.79
CA GLU A 222 14.57 0.79 15.67
C GLU A 222 14.68 1.26 17.14
N ALA A 223 15.84 1.69 17.60
CA ALA A 223 16.02 2.20 18.97
C ALA A 223 15.18 3.45 19.24
N GLN A 224 14.87 4.26 18.20
CA GLN A 224 14.01 5.45 18.32
C GLN A 224 12.57 5.11 18.73
N VAL A 225 12.15 3.87 18.53
CA VAL A 225 10.79 3.40 18.80
C VAL A 225 10.74 2.25 19.82
N GLY A 226 11.80 2.10 20.63
CA GLY A 226 11.87 1.12 21.71
C GLY A 226 12.59 -0.18 21.35
N GLY A 227 13.27 -0.22 20.20
CA GLY A 227 14.06 -1.37 19.76
C GLY A 227 13.22 -2.50 19.14
N LEU A 228 13.92 -3.55 18.75
CA LEU A 228 13.28 -4.77 18.26
C LEU A 228 12.53 -5.47 19.41
N PRO A 229 11.34 -6.04 19.14
CA PRO A 229 10.63 -6.80 20.16
C PRO A 229 11.46 -8.00 20.60
N ALA A 230 11.36 -8.35 21.88
CA ALA A 230 11.98 -9.57 22.39
C ALA A 230 11.46 -10.78 21.56
N VAL A 231 12.40 -11.64 21.17
CA VAL A 231 12.05 -12.87 20.46
C VAL A 231 11.25 -13.76 21.39
N THR A 232 9.97 -13.92 21.13
CA THR A 232 9.16 -14.93 21.82
C THR A 232 9.60 -16.32 21.37
N PRO A 233 9.74 -17.29 22.29
CA PRO A 233 10.02 -18.66 21.91
C PRO A 233 9.06 -19.12 20.82
N PRO A 234 9.52 -19.91 19.84
CA PRO A 234 8.65 -20.38 18.76
C PRO A 234 7.48 -21.17 19.36
N THR A 235 6.27 -20.66 19.14
CA THR A 235 5.02 -21.35 19.51
C THR A 235 4.62 -22.38 18.44
N ARG A 236 5.61 -22.93 17.71
CA ARG A 236 5.36 -23.97 16.71
C ARG A 236 4.71 -25.17 17.37
N ARG A 237 3.46 -25.38 17.07
CA ARG A 237 2.80 -26.66 17.37
C ARG A 237 3.27 -27.68 16.33
N THR A 238 3.52 -28.90 16.74
CA THR A 238 3.75 -29.99 15.80
C THR A 238 2.51 -30.10 14.91
N PHE A 239 2.68 -30.00 13.62
CA PHE A 239 1.58 -30.18 12.68
C PHE A 239 1.31 -31.67 12.54
N ASP A 240 0.09 -32.10 12.88
CA ASP A 240 -0.40 -33.45 12.66
C ASP A 240 -1.39 -33.42 11.46
N PRO A 241 -0.96 -33.92 10.27
CA PRO A 241 -1.83 -33.94 9.10
C PRO A 241 -3.14 -34.74 9.32
N ALA A 242 -3.11 -35.76 10.20
CA ALA A 242 -4.28 -36.58 10.48
C ALA A 242 -5.38 -35.80 11.23
N ALA A 243 -5.00 -34.77 11.97
CA ALA A 243 -5.93 -33.89 12.67
C ALA A 243 -6.63 -32.86 11.76
N TRP A 244 -6.24 -32.81 10.46
CA TRP A 244 -6.75 -31.81 9.52
C TRP A 244 -7.40 -32.46 8.29
N ASP A 245 -8.45 -31.83 7.80
CA ASP A 245 -8.91 -32.04 6.44
C ASP A 245 -8.07 -31.15 5.50
N LEU A 246 -7.08 -31.75 4.84
CA LEU A 246 -6.14 -31.02 3.98
C LEU A 246 -6.78 -30.46 2.69
N ARG A 247 -7.98 -30.93 2.33
CA ARG A 247 -8.70 -30.42 1.16
C ARG A 247 -9.40 -29.09 1.49
N THR A 248 -9.92 -28.97 2.69
CA THR A 248 -10.64 -27.75 3.15
C THR A 248 -9.77 -26.88 4.05
N MET A 249 -8.59 -27.35 4.42
CA MET A 249 -7.68 -26.71 5.39
C MET A 249 -8.35 -26.41 6.74
N ALA A 250 -9.26 -27.27 7.14
CA ALA A 250 -9.98 -27.16 8.40
C ALA A 250 -9.56 -28.25 9.41
N PRO A 251 -9.47 -27.94 10.71
CA PRO A 251 -9.24 -28.94 11.72
C PRO A 251 -10.45 -29.86 11.85
N ARG A 252 -10.26 -31.18 11.89
CA ARG A 252 -11.34 -32.17 12.02
C ARG A 252 -12.12 -32.04 13.33
N ALA A 253 -11.45 -31.59 14.39
CA ALA A 253 -12.07 -31.32 15.69
C ALA A 253 -12.76 -29.94 15.79
N GLY A 254 -12.80 -29.17 14.70
CA GLY A 254 -13.31 -27.81 14.66
C GLY A 254 -12.31 -26.76 15.21
N TRP A 255 -12.54 -25.49 14.86
CA TRP A 255 -11.64 -24.37 15.22
C TRP A 255 -11.51 -24.12 16.72
N ALA A 256 -12.52 -24.53 17.51
CA ALA A 256 -12.49 -24.35 18.97
C ALA A 256 -11.39 -25.18 19.66
N ALA A 257 -10.97 -26.30 19.07
CA ALA A 257 -9.91 -27.14 19.60
C ALA A 257 -8.49 -26.61 19.42
N LEU A 258 -8.33 -25.50 18.70
CA LEU A 258 -7.03 -24.88 18.45
C LEU A 258 -6.74 -23.66 19.35
N ARG A 259 -7.63 -23.32 20.26
CA ARG A 259 -7.48 -22.22 21.22
C ARG A 259 -6.64 -22.63 22.42
#